data_a17ca16beed7abb55a09f3fc6ef9151a
#
_entry.id   a17ca16beed7abb55a09f3fc6ef9151a
#
_cell.length_a   1.000
_cell.length_b   1.000
_cell.length_c   1.000
_cell.angle_alpha   90.00
_cell.angle_beta   90.00
_cell.angle_gamma   90.00
#
_symmetry.space_group_name_H-M   'P 1'
#
loop_
_entity.id
_entity.type
_entity.pdbx_description
1 polymer ?
#
loop_
_entity_poly.entity_id
_entity_poly.type
_entity_poly.pdbx_seq_one_letter_code
_entity_poly.pdbx_strand_id
1 'polypeptide(L)'
;MEIAKIIENRRSIRKYKPGFKLPMDDIKLLLHAGMLAPSAMNCRAYDFVVIQKDEILAEIVKCHPYAKFVLDAGTAIVVVARPDLEEGKCSSFYQQDCSAVTQNILLQAVEMGYGTCWCGLYPSSPRYEEVRDLLKIEKGIPFSLIAVGIPDINPPKRGKYEEEKVTFIL
;
A
#
# COMPACT_ATOMS: atom_id res chain seq x y z
N MET A 1 10.50 15.09 -9.47
CA MET A 1 11.67 14.17 -9.64
C MET A 1 11.46 13.37 -10.92
N GLU A 2 12.54 12.90 -11.58
CA GLU A 2 12.40 11.99 -12.73
C GLU A 2 11.87 10.63 -12.30
N ILE A 3 10.98 10.00 -13.09
CA ILE A 3 10.36 8.71 -12.77
C ILE A 3 11.38 7.64 -12.41
N ALA A 4 12.49 7.55 -13.17
CA ALA A 4 13.55 6.59 -12.88
C ALA A 4 14.11 6.74 -11.45
N LYS A 5 14.36 7.97 -11.03
CA LYS A 5 14.83 8.26 -9.67
C LYS A 5 13.81 7.94 -8.58
N ILE A 6 12.52 8.14 -8.86
CA ILE A 6 11.44 7.76 -7.93
C ILE A 6 11.44 6.24 -7.71
N ILE A 7 11.49 5.48 -8.81
CA ILE A 7 11.52 4.01 -8.77
C ILE A 7 12.76 3.52 -8.02
N GLU A 8 13.94 4.06 -8.30
CA GLU A 8 15.20 3.71 -7.64
C GLU A 8 15.21 4.04 -6.14
N ASN A 9 14.61 5.17 -5.75
CA ASN A 9 14.61 5.65 -4.37
C ASN A 9 13.53 5.01 -3.51
N ARG A 10 12.49 4.41 -4.12
CA ARG A 10 11.44 3.75 -3.36
C ARG A 10 12.01 2.59 -2.53
N ARG A 11 11.87 2.72 -1.22
CA ARG A 11 12.35 1.71 -0.24
C ARG A 11 11.22 1.37 0.73
N SER A 12 11.25 0.16 1.28
CA SER A 12 10.40 -0.23 2.42
C SER A 12 10.97 0.38 3.69
N ILE A 13 10.39 1.47 4.14
CA ILE A 13 10.77 2.19 5.35
C ILE A 13 10.06 1.55 6.54
N ARG A 14 10.82 1.24 7.60
CA ARG A 14 10.32 0.62 8.84
C ARG A 14 10.79 1.36 10.08
N LYS A 15 11.33 2.56 9.91
CA LYS A 15 11.69 3.46 10.99
C LYS A 15 11.24 4.87 10.60
N TYR A 16 10.40 5.45 11.41
CA TYR A 16 9.76 6.73 11.16
C TYR A 16 10.01 7.68 12.32
N LYS A 17 9.89 8.99 12.07
CA LYS A 17 9.84 10.01 13.10
C LYS A 17 8.44 9.98 13.71
N PRO A 18 8.31 9.67 15.02
CA PRO A 18 7.00 9.55 15.64
C PRO A 18 6.30 10.92 15.77
N GLY A 19 4.97 10.86 16.00
CA GLY A 19 4.16 12.05 16.27
C GLY A 19 3.74 12.86 15.03
N PHE A 20 4.05 12.38 13.82
CA PHE A 20 3.60 12.99 12.58
C PHE A 20 2.36 12.24 12.05
N LYS A 21 1.39 12.99 11.56
CA LYS A 21 0.24 12.46 10.80
C LYS A 21 0.13 13.21 9.48
N LEU A 22 -0.10 12.49 8.39
CA LEU A 22 -0.19 13.10 7.07
C LEU A 22 -1.33 14.13 7.02
N PRO A 23 -1.10 15.31 6.41
CA PRO A 23 -2.18 16.23 6.07
C PRO A 23 -3.21 15.60 5.13
N MET A 24 -4.46 16.00 5.26
CA MET A 24 -5.56 15.44 4.45
C MET A 24 -5.33 15.62 2.95
N ASP A 25 -4.75 16.74 2.51
CA ASP A 25 -4.51 16.99 1.10
C ASP A 25 -3.41 16.09 0.53
N ASP A 26 -2.39 15.78 1.33
CA ASP A 26 -1.35 14.82 0.95
C ASP A 26 -1.92 13.40 0.85
N ILE A 27 -2.82 13.02 1.78
CA ILE A 27 -3.55 11.75 1.70
C ILE A 27 -4.33 11.66 0.39
N LYS A 28 -5.05 12.71 0.01
CA LYS A 28 -5.81 12.75 -1.25
C LYS A 28 -4.91 12.57 -2.47
N LEU A 29 -3.72 13.19 -2.49
CA LEU A 29 -2.74 13.03 -3.56
C LEU A 29 -2.26 11.58 -3.68
N LEU A 30 -1.96 10.94 -2.55
CA LEU A 30 -1.58 9.52 -2.52
C LEU A 30 -2.69 8.61 -3.05
N LEU A 31 -3.92 8.81 -2.59
CA LEU A 31 -5.08 8.03 -3.03
C LEU A 31 -5.36 8.26 -4.52
N HIS A 32 -5.27 9.50 -4.99
CA HIS A 32 -5.45 9.83 -6.41
C HIS A 32 -4.42 9.11 -7.28
N ALA A 33 -3.14 9.09 -6.88
CA ALA A 33 -2.12 8.33 -7.59
C ALA A 33 -2.47 6.83 -7.67
N GLY A 34 -2.98 6.25 -6.58
CA GLY A 34 -3.52 4.88 -6.58
C GLY A 34 -4.66 4.71 -7.57
N MET A 35 -5.62 5.63 -7.60
CA MET A 35 -6.78 5.59 -8.49
C MET A 35 -6.41 5.73 -9.98
N LEU A 36 -5.21 6.22 -10.30
CA LEU A 36 -4.69 6.28 -11.67
C LEU A 36 -4.05 4.97 -12.15
N ALA A 37 -3.97 3.95 -11.29
CA ALA A 37 -3.49 2.64 -11.69
C ALA A 37 -4.42 2.00 -12.74
N PRO A 38 -3.89 1.24 -13.70
CA PRO A 38 -4.73 0.46 -14.60
C PRO A 38 -5.47 -0.62 -13.82
N SER A 39 -6.63 -1.03 -14.33
CA SER A 39 -7.38 -2.18 -13.80
C SER A 39 -7.98 -3.00 -14.92
N ALA A 40 -8.15 -4.30 -14.70
CA ALA A 40 -8.75 -5.21 -15.67
C ALA A 40 -10.16 -4.73 -16.05
N MET A 41 -10.42 -4.63 -17.36
CA MET A 41 -11.70 -4.13 -17.90
C MET A 41 -12.14 -2.78 -17.30
N ASN A 42 -11.22 -2.00 -16.74
CA ASN A 42 -11.50 -0.77 -15.99
C ASN A 42 -12.51 -0.98 -14.85
N CYS A 43 -12.51 -2.16 -14.22
CA CYS A 43 -13.41 -2.49 -13.13
C CYS A 43 -13.14 -1.68 -11.87
N ARG A 44 -11.89 -1.20 -11.68
CA ARG A 44 -11.49 -0.43 -10.50
C ARG A 44 -11.90 -1.15 -9.21
N ALA A 45 -11.58 -2.44 -9.14
CA ALA A 45 -12.02 -3.38 -8.12
C ALA A 45 -11.27 -3.17 -6.79
N TYR A 46 -11.33 -1.95 -6.27
CA TYR A 46 -10.66 -1.54 -5.02
C TYR A 46 -11.37 -0.39 -4.32
N ASP A 47 -11.23 -0.36 -2.99
CA ASP A 47 -11.55 0.76 -2.10
C ASP A 47 -10.37 1.07 -1.20
N PHE A 48 -10.47 2.14 -0.40
CA PHE A 48 -9.44 2.56 0.55
C PHE A 48 -10.01 2.82 1.93
N VAL A 49 -9.25 2.43 2.97
CA VAL A 49 -9.49 2.87 4.34
C VAL A 49 -8.24 3.58 4.84
N VAL A 50 -8.37 4.82 5.27
CA VAL A 50 -7.27 5.61 5.84
C VAL A 50 -7.40 5.67 7.36
N ILE A 51 -6.31 5.40 8.07
CA ILE A 51 -6.29 5.26 9.52
C ILE A 51 -5.22 6.19 10.09
N GLN A 52 -5.66 7.10 10.99
CA GLN A 52 -4.80 8.00 11.75
C GLN A 52 -5.15 8.01 13.25
N LYS A 53 -6.13 7.19 13.67
CA LYS A 53 -6.46 7.03 15.08
C LYS A 53 -5.47 6.07 15.73
N ASP A 54 -4.77 6.54 16.75
CA ASP A 54 -3.68 5.79 17.40
C ASP A 54 -4.19 4.48 18.01
N GLU A 55 -5.42 4.48 18.56
CA GLU A 55 -6.06 3.28 19.10
C GLU A 55 -6.28 2.22 18.02
N ILE A 56 -6.70 2.64 16.82
CA ILE A 56 -6.92 1.70 15.71
C ILE A 56 -5.57 1.21 15.15
N LEU A 57 -4.57 2.08 15.05
CA LEU A 57 -3.22 1.66 14.66
C LEU A 57 -2.63 0.65 15.65
N ALA A 58 -2.90 0.79 16.95
CA ALA A 58 -2.48 -0.16 17.96
C ALA A 58 -3.20 -1.53 17.81
N GLU A 59 -4.49 -1.54 17.51
CA GLU A 59 -5.21 -2.79 17.21
C GLU A 59 -4.71 -3.45 15.92
N ILE A 60 -4.39 -2.68 14.87
CA ILE A 60 -3.75 -3.19 13.64
C ILE A 60 -2.45 -3.95 13.97
N VAL A 61 -1.64 -3.45 14.91
CA VAL A 61 -0.39 -4.12 15.31
C VAL A 61 -0.66 -5.48 15.96
N LYS A 62 -1.79 -5.65 16.67
CA LYS A 62 -2.16 -6.96 17.23
C LYS A 62 -2.50 -7.96 16.12
N CYS A 63 -3.25 -7.54 15.10
CA CYS A 63 -3.57 -8.36 13.94
C CYS A 63 -2.33 -8.63 13.06
N HIS A 64 -1.38 -7.68 13.01
CA HIS A 64 -0.18 -7.74 12.16
C HIS A 64 1.10 -7.38 12.93
N PRO A 65 1.66 -8.30 13.75
CA PRO A 65 2.80 -8.00 14.63
C PRO A 65 4.06 -7.50 13.90
N TYR A 66 4.22 -7.82 12.62
CA TYR A 66 5.35 -7.35 11.80
C TYR A 66 5.21 -5.90 11.32
N ALA A 67 4.06 -5.26 11.57
CA ALA A 67 3.78 -3.88 11.17
C ALA A 67 3.87 -2.89 12.34
N LYS A 68 4.61 -3.19 13.42
CA LYS A 68 4.75 -2.32 14.61
C LYS A 68 5.12 -0.88 14.29
N PHE A 69 5.92 -0.67 13.25
CA PHE A 69 6.35 0.65 12.81
C PHE A 69 5.20 1.54 12.29
N VAL A 70 4.00 1.01 12.13
CA VAL A 70 2.82 1.81 11.73
C VAL A 70 2.45 2.84 12.80
N LEU A 71 2.77 2.55 14.08
CA LEU A 71 2.55 3.48 15.20
C LEU A 71 3.38 4.75 15.03
N ASP A 72 4.68 4.58 14.72
CA ASP A 72 5.58 5.72 14.49
C ASP A 72 5.29 6.42 13.15
N ALA A 73 4.83 5.68 12.15
CA ALA A 73 4.42 6.25 10.86
C ALA A 73 3.21 7.20 11.01
N GLY A 74 2.32 6.94 11.97
CA GLY A 74 1.17 7.78 12.30
C GLY A 74 0.03 7.77 11.30
N THR A 75 0.23 7.18 10.11
CA THR A 75 -0.80 7.03 9.08
C THR A 75 -0.68 5.66 8.41
N ALA A 76 -1.80 4.99 8.24
CA ALA A 76 -1.91 3.78 7.45
C ALA A 76 -3.00 3.91 6.38
N ILE A 77 -2.75 3.31 5.22
CA ILE A 77 -3.74 3.18 4.14
C ILE A 77 -3.94 1.69 3.89
N VAL A 78 -5.17 1.22 4.01
CA VAL A 78 -5.55 -0.14 3.62
C VAL A 78 -6.17 -0.09 2.24
N VAL A 79 -5.57 -0.81 1.29
CA VAL A 79 -6.20 -1.08 -0.01
C VAL A 79 -7.11 -2.28 0.18
N VAL A 80 -8.39 -2.11 -0.12
CA VAL A 80 -9.43 -3.14 0.00
C VAL A 80 -9.78 -3.64 -1.38
N ALA A 81 -9.52 -4.91 -1.65
CA ALA A 81 -9.94 -5.52 -2.91
C ALA A 81 -11.46 -5.71 -2.95
N ARG A 82 -12.06 -5.47 -4.11
CA ARG A 82 -13.50 -5.54 -4.38
C ARG A 82 -13.80 -6.52 -5.52
N PRO A 83 -13.62 -7.84 -5.30
CA PRO A 83 -13.87 -8.84 -6.34
C PRO A 83 -15.32 -8.81 -6.85
N ASP A 84 -16.27 -8.32 -6.06
CA ASP A 84 -17.66 -8.11 -6.45
C ASP A 84 -17.83 -7.13 -7.64
N LEU A 85 -16.90 -6.20 -7.82
CA LEU A 85 -16.93 -5.25 -8.93
C LEU A 85 -16.42 -5.84 -10.26
N GLU A 86 -15.82 -7.02 -10.22
CA GLU A 86 -15.39 -7.78 -11.39
C GLU A 86 -16.47 -8.69 -11.95
N GLU A 87 -17.55 -8.93 -11.18
CA GLU A 87 -18.60 -9.86 -11.55
C GLU A 87 -19.23 -9.52 -12.92
N GLY A 88 -19.34 -10.52 -13.78
CA GLY A 88 -19.88 -10.35 -15.15
C GLY A 88 -18.93 -9.68 -16.15
N LYS A 89 -17.73 -9.25 -15.77
CA LYS A 89 -16.76 -8.59 -16.65
C LYS A 89 -15.44 -9.35 -16.74
N CYS A 90 -14.83 -9.64 -15.62
CA CYS A 90 -13.59 -10.40 -15.50
C CYS A 90 -13.60 -11.12 -14.14
N SER A 91 -12.60 -11.94 -13.87
CA SER A 91 -12.49 -12.59 -12.56
C SER A 91 -11.05 -12.74 -12.14
N SER A 92 -10.80 -12.57 -10.82
CA SER A 92 -9.51 -12.82 -10.18
C SER A 92 -8.36 -11.87 -10.59
N PHE A 93 -8.65 -10.72 -11.23
CA PHE A 93 -7.65 -9.71 -11.55
C PHE A 93 -7.49 -8.66 -10.44
N TYR A 94 -8.43 -8.56 -9.49
CA TYR A 94 -8.36 -7.59 -8.38
C TYR A 94 -7.03 -7.62 -7.62
N GLN A 95 -6.36 -8.76 -7.57
CA GLN A 95 -5.04 -8.87 -6.92
C GLN A 95 -3.97 -8.09 -7.66
N GLN A 96 -3.99 -8.14 -9.00
CA GLN A 96 -3.08 -7.37 -9.85
C GLN A 96 -3.42 -5.88 -9.79
N ASP A 97 -4.70 -5.55 -9.88
CA ASP A 97 -5.21 -4.17 -9.78
C ASP A 97 -4.80 -3.54 -8.44
N CYS A 98 -5.07 -4.20 -7.31
CA CYS A 98 -4.68 -3.73 -5.98
C CYS A 98 -3.16 -3.61 -5.81
N SER A 99 -2.38 -4.47 -6.48
CA SER A 99 -0.91 -4.38 -6.48
C SER A 99 -0.43 -3.14 -7.25
N ALA A 100 -1.01 -2.86 -8.41
CA ALA A 100 -0.73 -1.66 -9.19
C ALA A 100 -1.10 -0.38 -8.43
N VAL A 101 -2.30 -0.35 -7.83
CA VAL A 101 -2.76 0.72 -6.93
C VAL A 101 -1.78 0.97 -5.79
N THR A 102 -1.41 -0.10 -5.08
CA THR A 102 -0.46 -0.02 -3.97
C THR A 102 0.86 0.56 -4.44
N GLN A 103 1.43 0.06 -5.53
CA GLN A 103 2.71 0.55 -6.06
C GLN A 103 2.66 2.02 -6.45
N ASN A 104 1.59 2.50 -7.07
CA ASN A 104 1.44 3.92 -7.42
C ASN A 104 1.46 4.81 -6.16
N ILE A 105 0.77 4.40 -5.08
CA ILE A 105 0.81 5.10 -3.79
C ILE A 105 2.24 5.17 -3.25
N LEU A 106 2.99 4.05 -3.31
CA LEU A 106 4.38 4.03 -2.84
C LEU A 106 5.28 4.98 -3.62
N LEU A 107 5.11 5.08 -4.95
CA LEU A 107 5.90 5.96 -5.81
C LEU A 107 5.55 7.43 -5.57
N GLN A 108 4.27 7.76 -5.47
CA GLN A 108 3.81 9.11 -5.16
C GLN A 108 4.33 9.59 -3.80
N ALA A 109 4.35 8.71 -2.80
CA ALA A 109 4.89 9.03 -1.48
C ALA A 109 6.38 9.41 -1.55
N VAL A 110 7.17 8.71 -2.38
CA VAL A 110 8.59 9.06 -2.59
C VAL A 110 8.74 10.46 -3.20
N GLU A 111 7.91 10.81 -4.19
CA GLU A 111 7.92 12.15 -4.81
C GLU A 111 7.63 13.24 -3.78
N MET A 112 6.74 12.94 -2.81
CA MET A 112 6.35 13.86 -1.75
C MET A 112 7.31 13.86 -0.54
N GLY A 113 8.37 13.03 -0.56
CA GLY A 113 9.34 12.92 0.53
C GLY A 113 8.90 12.04 1.69
N TYR A 114 7.81 11.27 1.56
CA TYR A 114 7.34 10.33 2.57
C TYR A 114 7.99 8.95 2.42
N GLY A 115 8.20 8.31 3.56
CA GLY A 115 8.57 6.91 3.65
C GLY A 115 7.33 6.01 3.69
N THR A 116 7.41 4.86 3.02
CA THR A 116 6.32 3.88 3.01
C THR A 116 6.83 2.47 3.23
N CYS A 117 5.93 1.62 3.75
CA CYS A 117 6.14 0.17 3.75
C CYS A 117 4.84 -0.55 3.39
N TRP A 118 4.89 -1.37 2.37
CA TRP A 118 3.81 -2.30 2.03
C TRP A 118 3.87 -3.50 2.96
N CYS A 119 2.83 -3.72 3.75
CA CYS A 119 2.60 -4.90 4.56
C CYS A 119 1.48 -5.73 3.92
N GLY A 120 1.76 -6.98 3.54
CA GLY A 120 0.78 -7.87 2.95
C GLY A 120 -0.28 -8.28 3.99
N LEU A 121 -1.55 -8.17 3.63
CA LEU A 121 -2.66 -8.70 4.39
C LEU A 121 -3.17 -9.98 3.72
N TYR A 122 -3.77 -9.88 2.55
CA TYR A 122 -4.19 -11.02 1.74
C TYR A 122 -2.98 -11.69 1.05
N PRO A 123 -2.92 -13.01 0.91
CA PRO A 123 -3.90 -14.01 1.34
C PRO A 123 -3.65 -14.61 2.74
N SER A 124 -2.97 -13.90 3.64
CA SER A 124 -2.60 -14.41 4.96
C SER A 124 -3.77 -14.44 5.92
N SER A 125 -4.48 -15.56 6.02
CA SER A 125 -5.47 -15.82 7.07
C SER A 125 -4.75 -16.20 8.38
N PRO A 126 -5.25 -15.77 9.57
CA PRO A 126 -6.46 -14.96 9.77
C PRO A 126 -6.25 -13.44 9.61
N ARG A 127 -5.05 -12.96 9.29
CA ARG A 127 -4.66 -11.56 9.35
C ARG A 127 -5.59 -10.60 8.61
N TYR A 128 -5.92 -10.88 7.34
CA TYR A 128 -6.80 -10.00 6.58
C TYR A 128 -8.23 -10.01 7.11
N GLU A 129 -8.68 -11.12 7.68
CA GLU A 129 -10.01 -11.28 8.29
C GLU A 129 -10.11 -10.46 9.58
N GLU A 130 -9.10 -10.56 10.46
CA GLU A 130 -9.01 -9.75 11.69
C GLU A 130 -9.00 -8.24 11.38
N VAL A 131 -8.25 -7.82 10.35
CA VAL A 131 -8.23 -6.41 9.91
C VAL A 131 -9.57 -6.00 9.31
N ARG A 132 -10.23 -6.87 8.55
CA ARG A 132 -11.57 -6.63 8.02
C ARG A 132 -12.58 -6.37 9.14
N ASP A 133 -12.57 -7.22 10.15
CA ASP A 133 -13.50 -7.16 11.27
C ASP A 133 -13.23 -5.94 12.16
N LEU A 134 -11.94 -5.64 12.44
CA LEU A 134 -11.52 -4.44 13.16
C LEU A 134 -11.99 -3.15 12.48
N LEU A 135 -11.82 -3.06 11.18
CA LEU A 135 -12.17 -1.88 10.39
C LEU A 135 -13.63 -1.85 9.94
N LYS A 136 -14.42 -2.90 10.29
CA LYS A 136 -15.84 -3.05 9.93
C LYS A 136 -16.05 -2.94 8.41
N ILE A 137 -15.17 -3.56 7.63
CA ILE A 137 -15.27 -3.57 6.18
C ILE A 137 -16.37 -4.56 5.78
N GLU A 138 -17.53 -4.03 5.39
CA GLU A 138 -18.70 -4.86 5.03
C GLU A 138 -18.50 -5.59 3.71
N LYS A 139 -17.84 -4.96 2.74
CA LYS A 139 -17.58 -5.52 1.41
C LYS A 139 -16.10 -5.44 1.08
N GLY A 140 -15.59 -6.52 0.50
CA GLY A 140 -14.21 -6.59 0.04
C GLY A 140 -13.26 -7.28 1.01
N ILE A 141 -12.00 -7.33 0.60
CA ILE A 141 -10.92 -8.06 1.25
C ILE A 141 -9.77 -7.08 1.52
N PRO A 142 -9.34 -6.84 2.76
CA PRO A 142 -8.12 -6.07 3.04
C PRO A 142 -6.92 -6.72 2.33
N PHE A 143 -6.42 -6.06 1.30
CA PHE A 143 -5.38 -6.62 0.44
C PHE A 143 -3.98 -6.25 0.92
N SER A 144 -3.73 -4.97 1.13
CA SER A 144 -2.46 -4.45 1.61
C SER A 144 -2.66 -3.35 2.66
N LEU A 145 -1.72 -3.27 3.60
CA LEU A 145 -1.58 -2.15 4.53
C LEU A 145 -0.33 -1.38 4.14
N ILE A 146 -0.46 -0.08 3.92
CA ILE A 146 0.65 0.82 3.62
C ILE A 146 0.87 1.73 4.81
N ALA A 147 1.97 1.56 5.54
CA ALA A 147 2.42 2.55 6.50
C ALA A 147 3.00 3.75 5.76
N VAL A 148 2.63 4.97 6.16
CA VAL A 148 3.11 6.22 5.54
C VAL A 148 3.48 7.23 6.62
N GLY A 149 4.67 7.83 6.52
CA GLY A 149 5.15 8.81 7.49
C GLY A 149 6.48 9.44 7.10
N ILE A 150 7.04 10.25 7.98
CA ILE A 150 8.37 10.85 7.78
C ILE A 150 9.43 9.77 8.05
N PRO A 151 10.28 9.41 7.07
CA PRO A 151 11.31 8.41 7.29
C PRO A 151 12.38 8.93 8.27
N ASP A 152 12.83 8.06 9.19
CA ASP A 152 13.96 8.33 10.11
C ASP A 152 15.22 7.56 9.71
N ILE A 153 15.22 6.99 8.51
CA ILE A 153 16.36 6.32 7.88
C ILE A 153 16.40 6.59 6.40
N ASN A 154 17.59 6.55 5.83
CA ASN A 154 17.79 6.58 4.37
C ASN A 154 18.48 5.28 3.94
N PRO A 155 17.72 4.21 3.64
CA PRO A 155 18.29 2.92 3.27
C PRO A 155 19.08 3.02 1.95
N PRO A 156 20.15 2.24 1.77
CA PRO A 156 20.91 2.22 0.52
C PRO A 156 20.03 1.76 -0.64
N LYS A 157 20.34 2.25 -1.84
CA LYS A 157 19.73 1.75 -3.08
C LYS A 157 19.97 0.24 -3.20
N ARG A 158 18.99 -0.47 -3.74
CA ARG A 158 19.04 -1.90 -4.02
C ARG A 158 18.47 -2.17 -5.40
N GLY A 159 18.77 -3.33 -5.89
CA GLY A 159 18.36 -3.80 -7.19
C GLY A 159 19.47 -3.57 -8.22
N LYS A 160 19.54 -4.48 -9.14
CA LYS A 160 20.40 -4.46 -10.32
C LYS A 160 19.59 -5.08 -11.47
N TYR A 161 19.99 -4.79 -12.69
CA TYR A 161 19.52 -5.55 -13.84
C TYR A 161 20.08 -6.97 -13.74
N GLU A 162 19.22 -7.96 -13.86
CA GLU A 162 19.54 -9.38 -13.78
C GLU A 162 19.24 -10.01 -15.14
N GLU A 163 20.27 -10.10 -15.98
CA GLU A 163 20.16 -10.55 -17.37
C GLU A 163 19.64 -11.99 -17.49
N GLU A 164 19.98 -12.84 -16.51
CA GLU A 164 19.51 -14.21 -16.40
C GLU A 164 18.00 -14.38 -16.22
N LYS A 165 17.29 -13.29 -15.92
CA LYS A 165 15.82 -13.27 -15.83
C LYS A 165 15.13 -12.84 -17.11
N VAL A 166 15.88 -12.58 -18.17
CA VAL A 166 15.36 -12.05 -19.43
C VAL A 166 15.61 -13.03 -20.55
N THR A 167 14.56 -13.36 -21.28
CA THR A 167 14.66 -14.13 -22.52
C THR A 167 14.27 -13.25 -23.70
N PHE A 168 15.17 -13.10 -24.66
CA PHE A 168 14.90 -12.38 -25.91
C PHE A 168 14.46 -13.36 -26.99
N ILE A 169 13.32 -13.10 -27.61
CA ILE A 169 12.85 -13.77 -28.84
C ILE A 169 12.77 -12.66 -29.88
N LEU A 170 13.82 -12.55 -30.72
CA LEU A 170 14.02 -11.50 -31.70
C LEU A 170 13.78 -12.00 -33.13
#